data_15b1fe7f8949796d84ea3903bcd0582d
#
_entry.id   15b1fe7f8949796d84ea3903bcd0582d
#
_cell.length_a   1.000
_cell.length_b   1.000
_cell.length_c   1.000
_cell.angle_alpha   90.00
_cell.angle_beta   90.00
_cell.angle_gamma   90.00
#
_symmetry.space_group_name_H-M   'P 1'
#
loop_
_entity.id
_entity.type
_entity.pdbx_description
1 polymer ?
#
loop_
_entity_poly.entity_id
_entity_poly.type
_entity_poly.pdbx_seq_one_letter_code
_entity_poly.pdbx_strand_id
1 'polypeptide(L)'
;HAEAHLNRGNALRDLKRLDEALASYDRAIALKPDIDFILGESLHTKMHLCIWNNFQNCLNELTDKINNGEKVSNSFPVLALIDDPNIQRKTSEIYVNHKSPQSNILPKIYRYHGHEKIRIGYFSADFHNHATMHLMAELFECHDRDKFELIAFSFGPDNQDEWRQRILLCFDKFVDVRLRSERDIALLSRNMEIDIAVDLKGFTKESRSNIFAE
;
A
#
# COMPACT_ATOMS: atom_id res chain seq x y z
N HIS A 1 13.90 22.87 -10.07
CA HIS A 1 12.58 22.27 -9.97
C HIS A 1 12.45 21.49 -8.66
N ALA A 2 11.51 21.88 -7.80
CA ALA A 2 11.33 21.26 -6.49
C ALA A 2 10.94 19.78 -6.61
N GLU A 3 10.05 19.43 -7.54
CA GLU A 3 9.64 18.05 -7.81
C GLU A 3 10.82 17.17 -8.28
N ALA A 4 11.79 17.71 -9.00
CA ALA A 4 12.98 16.96 -9.38
C ALA A 4 13.85 16.59 -8.16
N HIS A 5 13.95 17.51 -7.19
CA HIS A 5 14.63 17.21 -5.92
C HIS A 5 13.86 16.20 -5.08
N LEU A 6 12.52 16.26 -5.02
CA LEU A 6 11.69 15.25 -4.37
C LEU A 6 11.92 13.87 -5.01
N ASN A 7 11.82 13.76 -6.34
CA ASN A 7 12.02 12.49 -7.05
C ASN A 7 13.44 11.95 -6.87
N ARG A 8 14.46 12.82 -6.87
CA ARG A 8 15.84 12.43 -6.55
C ARG A 8 15.95 11.89 -5.13
N GLY A 9 15.30 12.56 -4.16
CA GLY A 9 15.26 12.13 -2.77
C GLY A 9 14.64 10.73 -2.63
N ASN A 10 13.50 10.49 -3.28
CA ASN A 10 12.84 9.18 -3.27
C ASN A 10 13.75 8.07 -3.85
N ALA A 11 14.38 8.31 -5.00
CA ALA A 11 15.30 7.37 -5.60
C ALA A 11 16.52 7.07 -4.71
N LEU A 12 17.09 8.09 -4.07
CA LEU A 12 18.21 7.94 -3.14
C LEU A 12 17.80 7.17 -1.87
N ARG A 13 16.62 7.42 -1.32
CA ARG A 13 16.06 6.66 -0.21
C ARG A 13 15.92 5.18 -0.57
N ASP A 14 15.39 4.87 -1.75
CA ASP A 14 15.26 3.49 -2.21
C ASP A 14 16.62 2.79 -2.40
N LEU A 15 17.65 3.55 -2.77
CA LEU A 15 19.05 3.11 -2.80
C LEU A 15 19.72 3.08 -1.42
N LYS A 16 19.00 3.38 -0.33
CA LYS A 16 19.52 3.46 1.05
C LYS A 16 20.59 4.53 1.27
N ARG A 17 20.67 5.53 0.38
CA ARG A 17 21.57 6.69 0.48
C ARG A 17 20.85 7.83 1.22
N LEU A 18 20.58 7.60 2.53
CA LEU A 18 19.62 8.40 3.30
C LEU A 18 20.08 9.85 3.52
N ASP A 19 21.39 10.10 3.72
CA ASP A 19 21.93 11.46 3.88
C ASP A 19 21.68 12.31 2.63
N GLU A 20 21.94 11.73 1.46
CA GLU A 20 21.71 12.40 0.19
C GLU A 20 20.22 12.58 -0.14
N ALA A 21 19.40 11.60 0.29
CA ALA A 21 17.94 11.70 0.19
C ALA A 21 17.44 12.90 1.02
N LEU A 22 17.88 13.00 2.29
CA LEU A 22 17.52 14.10 3.17
C LEU A 22 17.93 15.46 2.60
N ALA A 23 19.17 15.58 2.13
CA ALA A 23 19.65 16.82 1.48
C ALA A 23 18.80 17.20 0.25
N SER A 24 18.29 16.21 -0.49
CA SER A 24 17.40 16.43 -1.63
C SER A 24 16.01 16.87 -1.20
N TYR A 25 15.44 16.28 -0.14
CA TYR A 25 14.17 16.70 0.44
C TYR A 25 14.26 18.13 1.01
N ASP A 26 15.31 18.46 1.76
CA ASP A 26 15.52 19.80 2.30
C ASP A 26 15.62 20.84 1.18
N ARG A 27 16.28 20.50 0.07
CA ARG A 27 16.34 21.39 -1.11
C ARG A 27 14.98 21.55 -1.78
N ALA A 28 14.18 20.49 -1.86
CA ALA A 28 12.83 20.56 -2.41
C ALA A 28 11.93 21.44 -1.55
N ILE A 29 11.96 21.27 -0.21
CA ILE A 29 11.19 22.07 0.75
C ILE A 29 11.61 23.55 0.69
N ALA A 30 12.92 23.83 0.58
CA ALA A 30 13.41 25.20 0.47
C ALA A 30 12.95 25.92 -0.83
N LEU A 31 12.74 25.16 -1.91
CA LEU A 31 12.24 25.69 -3.18
C LEU A 31 10.72 25.81 -3.23
N LYS A 32 10.02 24.92 -2.58
CA LYS A 32 8.56 24.86 -2.53
C LYS A 32 8.13 24.18 -1.22
N PRO A 33 7.81 24.97 -0.17
CA PRO A 33 7.48 24.45 1.16
C PRO A 33 6.19 23.61 1.22
N ASP A 34 5.31 23.78 0.25
CA ASP A 34 3.99 23.17 0.15
C ASP A 34 3.95 21.95 -0.81
N ILE A 35 5.11 21.33 -1.06
CA ILE A 35 5.15 20.09 -1.85
C ILE A 35 4.39 18.96 -1.15
N ASP A 36 3.48 18.34 -1.88
CA ASP A 36 2.67 17.23 -1.39
C ASP A 36 3.54 16.07 -0.86
N PHE A 37 3.21 15.58 0.33
CA PHE A 37 3.77 14.38 1.00
C PHE A 37 5.25 14.42 1.40
N ILE A 38 5.97 15.54 1.19
CA ILE A 38 7.42 15.59 1.43
C ILE A 38 7.80 15.67 2.91
N LEU A 39 6.99 16.33 3.75
CA LEU A 39 7.33 16.58 5.15
C LEU A 39 7.45 15.26 5.95
N GLY A 40 6.48 14.36 5.80
CA GLY A 40 6.52 13.04 6.41
C GLY A 40 7.71 12.21 5.94
N GLU A 41 8.03 12.23 4.65
CA GLU A 41 9.19 11.52 4.10
C GLU A 41 10.52 12.05 4.64
N SER A 42 10.66 13.37 4.75
CA SER A 42 11.86 14.01 5.34
C SER A 42 12.01 13.61 6.82
N LEU A 43 10.94 13.70 7.61
CA LEU A 43 10.97 13.32 9.03
C LEU A 43 11.27 11.84 9.25
N HIS A 44 10.66 10.98 8.45
CA HIS A 44 10.91 9.54 8.49
C HIS A 44 12.38 9.24 8.13
N THR A 45 12.94 9.95 7.16
CA THR A 45 14.36 9.83 6.81
C THR A 45 15.27 10.31 7.94
N LYS A 46 14.95 11.44 8.60
CA LYS A 46 15.67 11.92 9.80
C LYS A 46 15.65 10.89 10.92
N MET A 47 14.50 10.26 11.17
CA MET A 47 14.38 9.19 12.16
C MET A 47 15.33 8.02 11.85
N HIS A 48 15.41 7.58 10.61
CA HIS A 48 16.34 6.51 10.20
C HIS A 48 17.83 6.90 10.31
N LEU A 49 18.12 8.19 10.19
CA LEU A 49 19.49 8.74 10.38
C LEU A 49 19.79 9.09 11.84
N CYS A 50 18.86 8.83 12.78
CA CYS A 50 18.95 9.22 14.17
C CYS A 50 19.20 10.75 14.37
N ILE A 51 18.64 11.58 13.51
CA ILE A 51 18.70 13.05 13.58
C ILE A 51 17.50 13.54 14.39
N TRP A 52 17.72 13.86 15.65
CA TRP A 52 16.66 14.24 16.60
C TRP A 52 16.59 15.74 16.89
N ASN A 53 17.46 16.56 16.31
CA ASN A 53 17.45 18.00 16.50
C ASN A 53 16.12 18.60 16.03
N ASN A 54 15.44 19.32 16.93
CA ASN A 54 14.14 19.95 16.66
C ASN A 54 13.04 18.96 16.21
N PHE A 55 13.23 17.65 16.43
CA PHE A 55 12.34 16.61 15.89
C PHE A 55 10.92 16.74 16.44
N GLN A 56 10.76 17.03 17.75
CA GLN A 56 9.45 17.20 18.37
C GLN A 56 8.65 18.36 17.77
N ASN A 57 9.29 19.50 17.48
CA ASN A 57 8.59 20.62 16.84
C ASN A 57 8.16 20.27 15.41
N CYS A 58 8.99 19.52 14.69
CA CYS A 58 8.63 19.04 13.37
C CYS A 58 7.47 18.02 13.42
N LEU A 59 7.38 17.17 14.44
CA LEU A 59 6.24 16.27 14.65
C LEU A 59 4.96 17.04 14.97
N ASN A 60 5.06 18.10 15.79
CA ASN A 60 3.92 18.97 16.09
C ASN A 60 3.42 19.66 14.81
N GLU A 61 4.33 20.22 14.02
CA GLU A 61 3.98 20.82 12.73
C GLU A 61 3.32 19.83 11.78
N LEU A 62 3.88 18.60 11.68
CA LEU A 62 3.30 17.53 10.87
C LEU A 62 1.87 17.19 11.32
N THR A 63 1.66 17.08 12.62
CA THR A 63 0.36 16.77 13.23
C THR A 63 -0.66 17.88 12.96
N ASP A 64 -0.28 19.15 13.16
CA ASP A 64 -1.14 20.29 12.91
C ASP A 64 -1.56 20.38 11.44
N LYS A 65 -0.62 20.18 10.52
CA LYS A 65 -0.90 20.16 9.07
C LYS A 65 -1.82 19.02 8.67
N ILE A 66 -1.65 17.80 9.24
CA ILE A 66 -2.58 16.68 9.04
C ILE A 66 -3.98 17.06 9.56
N ASN A 67 -4.06 17.68 10.74
CA ASN A 67 -5.32 18.15 11.31
C ASN A 67 -6.01 19.22 10.45
N ASN A 68 -5.25 19.98 9.70
CA ASN A 68 -5.78 20.95 8.72
C ASN A 68 -6.16 20.30 7.37
N GLY A 69 -5.95 19.00 7.20
CA GLY A 69 -6.27 18.29 5.95
C GLY A 69 -5.21 18.45 4.86
N GLU A 70 -4.00 18.91 5.21
CA GLU A 70 -2.92 19.13 4.25
C GLU A 70 -2.26 17.79 3.84
N LYS A 71 -1.82 17.71 2.58
CA LYS A 71 -1.16 16.52 2.01
C LYS A 71 0.33 16.50 2.33
N VAL A 72 0.67 16.31 3.60
CA VAL A 72 2.05 16.47 4.10
C VAL A 72 2.80 15.16 4.30
N SER A 73 2.10 14.03 4.36
CA SER A 73 2.72 12.71 4.55
C SER A 73 1.94 11.59 3.87
N ASN A 74 2.68 10.57 3.44
CA ASN A 74 2.12 9.27 3.13
C ASN A 74 1.67 8.58 4.42
N SER A 75 0.82 7.56 4.30
CA SER A 75 0.31 6.81 5.45
C SER A 75 1.41 6.08 6.22
N PHE A 76 2.35 5.43 5.51
CA PHE A 76 3.36 4.56 6.13
C PHE A 76 4.33 5.31 7.06
N PRO A 77 4.94 6.46 6.69
CA PRO A 77 5.80 7.21 7.60
C PRO A 77 5.11 7.59 8.91
N VAL A 78 3.83 7.95 8.88
CA VAL A 78 3.10 8.38 10.08
C VAL A 78 2.91 7.25 11.09
N LEU A 79 2.81 5.98 10.65
CA LEU A 79 2.78 4.83 11.55
C LEU A 79 4.02 4.73 12.45
N ALA A 80 5.19 5.15 11.93
CA ALA A 80 6.44 5.14 12.69
C ALA A 80 6.68 6.44 13.48
N LEU A 81 6.05 7.54 13.08
CA LEU A 81 6.31 8.87 13.64
C LEU A 81 5.33 9.28 14.74
N ILE A 82 4.07 8.87 14.67
CA ILE A 82 2.99 9.38 15.51
C ILE A 82 2.15 8.22 16.04
N ASP A 83 2.13 8.04 17.38
CA ASP A 83 1.32 7.04 18.07
C ASP A 83 -0.07 7.62 18.41
N ASP A 84 -0.83 7.99 17.39
CA ASP A 84 -2.22 8.43 17.50
C ASP A 84 -3.05 7.83 16.34
N PRO A 85 -3.94 6.87 16.62
CA PRO A 85 -4.75 6.22 15.59
C PRO A 85 -5.63 7.19 14.78
N ASN A 86 -6.06 8.31 15.37
CA ASN A 86 -6.89 9.30 14.66
C ASN A 86 -6.06 10.05 13.61
N ILE A 87 -4.82 10.42 13.95
CA ILE A 87 -3.89 11.08 13.03
C ILE A 87 -3.48 10.11 11.92
N GLN A 88 -3.18 8.86 12.25
CA GLN A 88 -2.83 7.81 11.29
C GLN A 88 -3.99 7.57 10.29
N ARG A 89 -5.23 7.45 10.80
CA ARG A 89 -6.43 7.30 9.99
C ARG A 89 -6.63 8.52 9.08
N LYS A 90 -6.56 9.73 9.64
CA LYS A 90 -6.76 10.98 8.88
C LYS A 90 -5.72 11.14 7.77
N THR A 91 -4.46 10.81 8.05
CA THR A 91 -3.41 10.80 7.03
C THR A 91 -3.73 9.83 5.89
N SER A 92 -4.21 8.63 6.23
CA SER A 92 -4.59 7.61 5.25
C SER A 92 -5.78 8.07 4.40
N GLU A 93 -6.79 8.71 4.99
CA GLU A 93 -7.92 9.30 4.28
C GLU A 93 -7.48 10.40 3.30
N ILE A 94 -6.59 11.31 3.74
CA ILE A 94 -6.01 12.36 2.88
C ILE A 94 -5.24 11.73 1.71
N TYR A 95 -4.40 10.74 2.00
CA TYR A 95 -3.60 10.04 1.00
C TYR A 95 -4.48 9.34 -0.04
N VAL A 96 -5.46 8.54 0.40
CA VAL A 96 -6.36 7.79 -0.48
C VAL A 96 -7.18 8.74 -1.36
N ASN A 97 -7.77 9.78 -0.77
CA ASN A 97 -8.57 10.74 -1.54
C ASN A 97 -7.76 11.45 -2.63
N HIS A 98 -6.44 11.55 -2.47
CA HIS A 98 -5.56 12.18 -3.46
C HIS A 98 -5.00 11.16 -4.48
N LYS A 99 -4.54 9.98 -4.02
CA LYS A 99 -3.81 9.01 -4.86
C LYS A 99 -4.71 7.96 -5.49
N SER A 100 -5.77 7.59 -4.82
CA SER A 100 -6.69 6.51 -5.21
C SER A 100 -8.13 6.95 -5.00
N PRO A 101 -8.56 8.09 -5.60
CA PRO A 101 -9.93 8.57 -5.44
C PRO A 101 -10.90 7.50 -5.96
N GLN A 102 -12.01 7.33 -5.24
CA GLN A 102 -13.05 6.38 -5.64
C GLN A 102 -13.49 6.64 -7.08
N SER A 103 -13.45 5.59 -7.89
CA SER A 103 -13.89 5.60 -9.27
C SER A 103 -15.38 5.18 -9.33
N ASN A 104 -16.16 5.85 -10.17
CA ASN A 104 -17.53 5.47 -10.47
C ASN A 104 -17.67 4.97 -11.93
N ILE A 105 -16.57 4.55 -12.55
CA ILE A 105 -16.54 4.13 -13.94
C ILE A 105 -17.15 2.73 -14.10
N LEU A 106 -16.89 1.85 -13.13
CA LEU A 106 -17.49 0.52 -13.14
C LEU A 106 -18.93 0.55 -12.61
N PRO A 107 -19.81 -0.30 -13.15
CA PRO A 107 -21.19 -0.39 -12.66
C PRO A 107 -21.20 -0.80 -11.18
N LYS A 108 -22.27 -0.46 -10.46
CA LYS A 108 -22.44 -0.91 -9.07
C LYS A 108 -22.42 -2.43 -9.01
N ILE A 109 -21.78 -2.97 -7.97
CA ILE A 109 -21.82 -4.40 -7.68
C ILE A 109 -23.24 -4.73 -7.21
N TYR A 110 -23.94 -5.59 -7.97
CA TYR A 110 -25.18 -6.15 -7.52
C TYR A 110 -24.91 -7.35 -6.61
N ARG A 111 -25.86 -7.65 -5.72
CA ARG A 111 -25.75 -8.85 -4.87
C ARG A 111 -25.66 -10.08 -5.77
N TYR A 112 -24.59 -10.86 -5.61
CA TYR A 112 -24.44 -12.14 -6.30
C TYR A 112 -25.52 -13.12 -5.84
N HIS A 113 -25.91 -14.05 -6.69
CA HIS A 113 -26.70 -15.21 -6.28
C HIS A 113 -25.84 -16.01 -5.30
N GLY A 114 -26.47 -16.59 -4.27
CA GLY A 114 -25.73 -17.29 -3.23
C GLY A 114 -24.84 -18.40 -3.80
N HIS A 115 -23.56 -18.36 -3.45
CA HIS A 115 -22.59 -19.42 -3.76
C HIS A 115 -22.68 -20.52 -2.70
N GLU A 116 -22.34 -21.76 -3.06
CA GLU A 116 -22.18 -22.82 -2.08
C GLU A 116 -21.05 -22.52 -1.08
N LYS A 117 -19.97 -21.87 -1.58
CA LYS A 117 -18.81 -21.42 -0.80
C LYS A 117 -18.63 -19.93 -0.92
N ILE A 118 -18.16 -19.28 0.15
CA ILE A 118 -17.76 -17.87 0.13
C ILE A 118 -16.44 -17.76 -0.66
N ARG A 119 -16.41 -16.92 -1.70
CA ARG A 119 -15.23 -16.70 -2.52
C ARG A 119 -14.38 -15.57 -1.94
N ILE A 120 -13.17 -15.91 -1.50
CA ILE A 120 -12.22 -14.96 -0.95
C ILE A 120 -11.12 -14.70 -1.98
N GLY A 121 -11.01 -13.45 -2.43
CA GLY A 121 -9.94 -12.99 -3.31
C GLY A 121 -8.82 -12.35 -2.49
N TYR A 122 -7.61 -12.93 -2.51
CA TYR A 122 -6.41 -12.36 -1.91
C TYR A 122 -5.57 -11.64 -2.96
N PHE A 123 -5.29 -10.36 -2.72
CA PHE A 123 -4.56 -9.49 -3.66
C PHE A 123 -3.18 -9.16 -3.09
N SER A 124 -2.11 -9.55 -3.79
CA SER A 124 -0.74 -9.31 -3.32
C SER A 124 0.30 -9.29 -4.43
N ALA A 125 1.38 -8.53 -4.20
CA ALA A 125 2.65 -8.69 -4.91
C ALA A 125 3.55 -9.78 -4.31
N ASP A 126 3.25 -10.26 -3.11
CA ASP A 126 4.20 -10.97 -2.24
C ASP A 126 4.00 -12.49 -2.20
N PHE A 127 3.31 -13.08 -3.17
CA PHE A 127 3.14 -14.54 -3.25
C PHE A 127 4.44 -15.25 -3.67
N HIS A 128 5.49 -15.04 -2.91
CA HIS A 128 6.84 -15.64 -3.07
C HIS A 128 7.57 -15.60 -1.71
N ASN A 129 8.84 -15.95 -1.65
CA ASN A 129 9.63 -15.84 -0.41
C ASN A 129 9.70 -14.40 0.07
N HIS A 130 8.74 -14.03 0.88
CA HIS A 130 8.52 -12.69 1.45
C HIS A 130 7.93 -12.80 2.85
N ALA A 131 8.15 -11.79 3.70
CA ALA A 131 7.63 -11.76 5.08
C ALA A 131 6.11 -12.02 5.16
N THR A 132 5.34 -11.48 4.21
CA THR A 132 3.89 -11.70 4.13
C THR A 132 3.55 -13.18 4.02
N MET A 133 4.28 -13.95 3.21
CA MET A 133 4.01 -15.39 3.06
C MET A 133 4.45 -16.18 4.29
N HIS A 134 5.53 -15.78 4.94
CA HIS A 134 5.94 -16.38 6.22
C HIS A 134 4.86 -16.25 7.31
N LEU A 135 4.09 -15.16 7.28
CA LEU A 135 3.00 -14.91 8.23
C LEU A 135 1.67 -15.55 7.80
N MET A 136 1.40 -15.64 6.49
CA MET A 136 0.07 -15.94 5.96
C MET A 136 -0.10 -17.36 5.43
N ALA A 137 0.99 -18.10 5.14
CA ALA A 137 0.87 -19.42 4.48
C ALA A 137 0.01 -20.39 5.29
N GLU A 138 0.22 -20.47 6.60
CA GLU A 138 -0.58 -21.34 7.48
C GLU A 138 -2.05 -20.94 7.51
N LEU A 139 -2.38 -19.65 7.45
CA LEU A 139 -3.76 -19.20 7.33
C LEU A 139 -4.40 -19.73 6.05
N PHE A 140 -3.69 -19.67 4.91
CA PHE A 140 -4.21 -20.20 3.64
C PHE A 140 -4.44 -21.71 3.69
N GLU A 141 -3.54 -22.45 4.35
CA GLU A 141 -3.64 -23.90 4.56
C GLU A 141 -4.81 -24.30 5.48
N CYS A 142 -5.10 -23.46 6.50
CA CYS A 142 -6.11 -23.72 7.52
C CYS A 142 -7.53 -23.31 7.14
N HIS A 143 -7.76 -22.70 5.98
CA HIS A 143 -9.11 -22.36 5.55
C HIS A 143 -9.99 -23.61 5.40
N ASP A 144 -11.20 -23.54 5.94
CA ASP A 144 -12.24 -24.56 5.75
C ASP A 144 -12.69 -24.60 4.28
N ARG A 145 -12.17 -25.57 3.54
CA ARG A 145 -12.40 -25.72 2.10
C ARG A 145 -13.83 -26.12 1.74
N ASP A 146 -14.61 -26.52 2.71
CA ASP A 146 -16.05 -26.81 2.50
C ASP A 146 -16.87 -25.51 2.51
N LYS A 147 -16.35 -24.44 3.15
CA LYS A 147 -17.00 -23.15 3.27
C LYS A 147 -16.41 -22.05 2.37
N PHE A 148 -15.14 -22.16 2.01
CA PHE A 148 -14.41 -21.11 1.30
C PHE A 148 -13.78 -21.61 -0.01
N GLU A 149 -13.90 -20.80 -1.07
CA GLU A 149 -13.14 -20.91 -2.31
C GLU A 149 -12.09 -19.79 -2.32
N LEU A 150 -10.81 -20.14 -2.39
CA LEU A 150 -9.71 -19.16 -2.30
C LEU A 150 -9.15 -18.85 -3.68
N ILE A 151 -9.08 -17.55 -4.00
CA ILE A 151 -8.55 -17.06 -5.28
C ILE A 151 -7.41 -16.09 -4.99
N ALA A 152 -6.22 -16.34 -5.54
CA ALA A 152 -5.10 -15.41 -5.50
C ALA A 152 -5.05 -14.54 -6.74
N PHE A 153 -4.93 -13.23 -6.56
CA PHE A 153 -4.63 -12.25 -7.60
C PHE A 153 -3.19 -11.76 -7.41
N SER A 154 -2.26 -12.35 -8.14
CA SER A 154 -0.83 -12.10 -8.00
C SER A 154 -0.36 -11.03 -8.98
N PHE A 155 0.16 -9.91 -8.46
CA PHE A 155 0.69 -8.82 -9.28
C PHE A 155 2.18 -8.53 -9.04
N GLY A 156 2.88 -9.34 -8.25
CA GLY A 156 4.32 -9.26 -8.05
C GLY A 156 5.13 -10.20 -8.93
N PRO A 157 6.43 -10.34 -8.66
CA PRO A 157 7.33 -11.16 -9.47
C PRO A 157 6.91 -12.63 -9.49
N ASP A 158 7.17 -13.29 -10.62
CA ASP A 158 6.88 -14.72 -10.81
C ASP A 158 8.08 -15.58 -10.39
N ASN A 159 8.44 -15.46 -9.14
CA ASN A 159 9.49 -16.29 -8.55
C ASN A 159 8.97 -17.71 -8.35
N GLN A 160 9.75 -18.71 -8.78
CA GLN A 160 9.42 -20.13 -8.63
C GLN A 160 10.12 -20.72 -7.39
N ASP A 161 10.11 -19.98 -6.27
CA ASP A 161 10.70 -20.41 -5.01
C ASP A 161 9.80 -21.39 -4.23
N GLU A 162 10.34 -21.97 -3.15
CA GLU A 162 9.64 -22.95 -2.32
C GLU A 162 8.33 -22.38 -1.72
N TRP A 163 8.31 -21.12 -1.35
CA TRP A 163 7.13 -20.47 -0.80
C TRP A 163 6.05 -20.31 -1.86
N ARG A 164 6.44 -19.93 -3.09
CA ARG A 164 5.49 -19.90 -4.22
C ARG A 164 4.86 -21.27 -4.46
N GLN A 165 5.67 -22.33 -4.46
CA GLN A 165 5.18 -23.71 -4.66
C GLN A 165 4.23 -24.12 -3.54
N ARG A 166 4.56 -23.83 -2.29
CA ARG A 166 3.73 -24.12 -1.13
C ARG A 166 2.35 -23.45 -1.22
N ILE A 167 2.33 -22.16 -1.48
CA ILE A 167 1.07 -21.39 -1.49
C ILE A 167 0.21 -21.67 -2.71
N LEU A 168 0.78 -22.04 -3.86
CA LEU A 168 0.01 -22.48 -5.03
C LEU A 168 -0.95 -23.62 -4.71
N LEU A 169 -0.60 -24.50 -3.77
CA LEU A 169 -1.44 -25.62 -3.35
C LEU A 169 -2.60 -25.20 -2.44
N CYS A 170 -2.54 -23.98 -1.88
CA CYS A 170 -3.56 -23.47 -0.96
C CYS A 170 -4.73 -22.79 -1.67
N PHE A 171 -4.60 -22.44 -2.95
CA PHE A 171 -5.62 -21.72 -3.69
C PHE A 171 -6.34 -22.60 -4.70
N ASP A 172 -7.68 -22.41 -4.83
CA ASP A 172 -8.47 -23.05 -5.87
C ASP A 172 -8.14 -22.46 -7.25
N LYS A 173 -7.82 -21.14 -7.28
CA LYS A 173 -7.37 -20.44 -8.47
C LYS A 173 -6.25 -19.49 -8.13
N PHE A 174 -5.20 -19.52 -8.94
CA PHE A 174 -4.08 -18.60 -8.84
C PHE A 174 -3.97 -17.81 -10.15
N VAL A 175 -4.25 -16.50 -10.10
CA VAL A 175 -4.38 -15.65 -11.27
C VAL A 175 -3.23 -14.66 -11.32
N ASP A 176 -2.39 -14.74 -12.35
CA ASP A 176 -1.38 -13.74 -12.63
C ASP A 176 -2.04 -12.51 -13.27
N VAL A 177 -1.95 -11.38 -12.57
CA VAL A 177 -2.53 -10.11 -13.02
C VAL A 177 -1.49 -9.00 -13.18
N ARG A 178 -0.20 -9.34 -13.24
CA ARG A 178 0.93 -8.38 -13.35
C ARG A 178 0.77 -7.39 -14.49
N LEU A 179 0.32 -7.87 -15.63
CA LEU A 179 0.21 -7.08 -16.86
C LEU A 179 -1.18 -6.45 -17.07
N ARG A 180 -2.10 -6.63 -16.11
CA ARG A 180 -3.45 -6.06 -16.17
C ARG A 180 -3.49 -4.69 -15.51
N SER A 181 -4.37 -3.82 -16.02
CA SER A 181 -4.68 -2.55 -15.34
C SER A 181 -5.47 -2.81 -14.04
N GLU A 182 -5.47 -1.86 -13.11
CA GLU A 182 -6.27 -1.93 -11.87
C GLU A 182 -7.75 -2.18 -12.17
N ARG A 183 -8.27 -1.47 -13.17
CA ARG A 183 -9.64 -1.62 -13.64
C ARG A 183 -9.93 -3.02 -14.18
N ASP A 184 -9.00 -3.60 -14.97
CA ASP A 184 -9.19 -4.96 -15.49
C ASP A 184 -9.15 -6.00 -14.38
N ILE A 185 -8.33 -5.78 -13.33
CA ILE A 185 -8.30 -6.65 -12.16
C ILE A 185 -9.60 -6.53 -11.37
N ALA A 186 -10.11 -5.31 -11.17
CA ALA A 186 -11.38 -5.08 -10.51
C ALA A 186 -12.53 -5.75 -11.28
N LEU A 187 -12.59 -5.58 -12.61
CA LEU A 187 -13.58 -6.25 -13.47
C LEU A 187 -13.46 -7.78 -13.38
N LEU A 188 -12.22 -8.30 -13.42
CA LEU A 188 -11.99 -9.74 -13.32
C LEU A 188 -12.49 -10.29 -11.99
N SER A 189 -12.20 -9.61 -10.87
CA SER A 189 -12.67 -10.04 -9.54
C SER A 189 -14.20 -10.02 -9.45
N ARG A 190 -14.86 -9.00 -10.03
CA ARG A 190 -16.33 -8.93 -10.12
C ARG A 190 -16.91 -10.04 -10.98
N ASN A 191 -16.29 -10.35 -12.13
CA ASN A 191 -16.72 -11.44 -13.01
C ASN A 191 -16.53 -12.81 -12.37
N MET A 192 -15.56 -12.94 -11.47
CA MET A 192 -15.36 -14.13 -10.66
C MET A 192 -16.26 -14.16 -9.42
N GLU A 193 -17.09 -13.13 -9.25
CA GLU A 193 -18.03 -12.99 -8.15
C GLU A 193 -17.37 -13.16 -6.78
N ILE A 194 -16.26 -12.43 -6.56
CA ILE A 194 -15.56 -12.44 -5.27
C ILE A 194 -16.44 -11.79 -4.20
N ASP A 195 -16.74 -12.54 -3.15
CA ASP A 195 -17.56 -12.07 -2.03
C ASP A 195 -16.75 -11.21 -1.06
N ILE A 196 -15.48 -11.58 -0.82
CA ILE A 196 -14.57 -10.87 0.09
C ILE A 196 -13.24 -10.63 -0.62
N ALA A 197 -12.88 -9.37 -0.80
CA ALA A 197 -11.58 -8.96 -1.32
C ALA A 197 -10.65 -8.57 -0.17
N VAL A 198 -9.47 -9.21 -0.09
CA VAL A 198 -8.46 -8.98 0.94
C VAL A 198 -7.20 -8.38 0.31
N ASP A 199 -6.91 -7.12 0.63
CA ASP A 199 -5.65 -6.46 0.26
C ASP A 199 -4.56 -6.84 1.26
N LEU A 200 -3.54 -7.59 0.83
CA LEU A 200 -2.39 -7.97 1.66
C LEU A 200 -1.25 -6.96 1.59
N LYS A 201 -1.37 -5.92 0.77
CA LYS A 201 -0.32 -4.90 0.60
C LYS A 201 -0.61 -3.61 1.35
N GLY A 202 -1.85 -3.19 1.43
CA GLY A 202 -2.20 -1.87 1.93
C GLY A 202 -1.42 -0.76 1.21
N PHE A 203 -0.77 0.14 1.96
CA PHE A 203 0.01 1.26 1.40
C PHE A 203 1.53 1.01 1.41
N THR A 204 1.95 -0.23 1.34
CA THR A 204 3.38 -0.61 1.27
C THR A 204 3.92 -0.50 -0.16
N LYS A 205 5.20 -0.78 -0.34
CA LYS A 205 5.84 -0.80 -1.65
C LYS A 205 5.13 -1.81 -2.58
N GLU A 206 5.00 -1.46 -3.85
CA GLU A 206 4.32 -2.28 -4.87
C GLU A 206 2.82 -2.50 -4.62
N SER A 207 2.20 -1.66 -3.78
CA SER A 207 0.74 -1.69 -3.61
C SER A 207 0.00 -1.28 -4.89
N ARG A 208 -1.19 -1.84 -5.09
CA ARG A 208 -2.10 -1.50 -6.18
C ARG A 208 -3.49 -1.18 -5.63
N SER A 209 -3.53 -0.29 -4.64
CA SER A 209 -4.75 0.09 -3.90
C SER A 209 -5.86 0.65 -4.82
N ASN A 210 -5.51 1.15 -6.02
CA ASN A 210 -6.49 1.60 -7.01
C ASN A 210 -7.43 0.48 -7.49
N ILE A 211 -7.05 -0.80 -7.36
CA ILE A 211 -7.96 -1.93 -7.64
C ILE A 211 -9.24 -1.84 -6.80
N PHE A 212 -9.10 -1.37 -5.56
CA PHE A 212 -10.21 -1.27 -4.59
C PHE A 212 -10.96 0.07 -4.66
N ALA A 213 -10.47 1.00 -5.47
CA ALA A 213 -11.11 2.28 -5.73
C ALA A 213 -12.08 2.24 -6.94
N GLU A 214 -12.07 1.15 -7.72
CA GLU A 214 -12.85 0.95 -8.94
C GLU A 214 -14.32 0.48 -8.67
#